data_e6afa0a1710950224230e9d7a1f579ec
#
_entry.id   e6afa0a1710950224230e9d7a1f579ec
#
_cell.length_a   1.000
_cell.length_b   1.000
_cell.length_c   1.000
_cell.angle_alpha   90.00
_cell.angle_beta   90.00
_cell.angle_gamma   90.00
#
_symmetry.space_group_name_H-M   'P 1'
#
loop_
_entity.id
_entity.type
_entity.pdbx_description
1 polymer ?
#
loop_
_entity_poly.entity_id
_entity_poly.type
_entity_poly.pdbx_seq_one_letter_code
_entity_poly.pdbx_strand_id
1 'polypeptide(L)'
;MANNQRPVMDRATIRIFIEMAALLIAIIVLLVLIGNVNSSPRPTQDDPIETTDNTLPPVETVPVDTSPEGIFQAFLREHNLTKDDYTETMIEDYALYPEAREFILNYPLEKDKEHTPDISWADRSNGVPLFMQFDERWGYTEYGFTVGGISGCGPTCLSMVAYYLTGDTDYTPAYMMEFATEDGHVGQNGGTQWTLFSKGAKNLGFKVEELPLLESTLVKRLEQGIPVVISVGPGDFTQNGHYVVLVGYKDGKIKVNDPFSKANSEKEYTYAQLEPQIRNLWAISNPK
;
A
#
# COMPACT_ATOMS: atom_id res chain seq x y z
N MET A 1 29.86 -57.38 -17.59
CA MET A 1 30.10 -56.18 -16.76
C MET A 1 28.74 -55.59 -16.44
N ALA A 2 28.23 -55.82 -15.23
CA ALA A 2 26.92 -55.33 -14.80
C ALA A 2 27.07 -53.87 -14.31
N ASN A 3 26.37 -52.98 -14.96
CA ASN A 3 26.37 -51.54 -14.64
C ASN A 3 25.42 -51.29 -13.45
N ASN A 4 25.96 -51.15 -12.25
CA ASN A 4 25.24 -50.95 -11.00
C ASN A 4 24.95 -49.45 -10.81
N GLN A 5 23.96 -48.89 -11.55
CA GLN A 5 23.49 -47.54 -11.31
C GLN A 5 22.52 -47.56 -10.12
N ARG A 6 22.88 -46.86 -9.02
CA ARG A 6 21.98 -46.61 -7.90
C ARG A 6 20.85 -45.68 -8.37
N PRO A 7 19.59 -45.94 -8.04
CA PRO A 7 18.50 -45.06 -8.41
C PRO A 7 18.68 -43.70 -7.68
N VAL A 8 18.73 -42.62 -8.46
CA VAL A 8 18.71 -41.24 -7.92
C VAL A 8 17.26 -40.91 -7.61
N MET A 9 16.95 -40.69 -6.33
CA MET A 9 15.62 -40.24 -5.92
C MET A 9 15.32 -38.84 -6.50
N ASP A 10 14.12 -38.70 -7.05
CA ASP A 10 13.67 -37.40 -7.55
C ASP A 10 13.38 -36.39 -6.41
N ARG A 11 13.36 -35.10 -6.76
CA ARG A 11 13.19 -34.02 -5.78
C ARG A 11 11.85 -34.07 -5.04
N ALA A 12 10.80 -34.61 -5.67
CA ALA A 12 9.48 -34.75 -5.06
C ALA A 12 9.49 -35.80 -3.98
N THR A 13 10.14 -36.94 -4.25
CA THR A 13 10.31 -38.03 -3.28
C THR A 13 11.15 -37.60 -2.08
N ILE A 14 12.22 -36.81 -2.30
CA ILE A 14 13.06 -36.26 -1.21
C ILE A 14 12.22 -35.33 -0.31
N ARG A 15 11.39 -34.45 -0.91
CA ARG A 15 10.53 -33.54 -0.15
C ARG A 15 9.53 -34.27 0.73
N ILE A 16 8.87 -35.29 0.23
CA ILE A 16 7.94 -36.13 0.99
C ILE A 16 8.64 -36.79 2.19
N PHE A 17 9.87 -37.29 2.02
CA PHE A 17 10.64 -37.90 3.12
C PHE A 17 11.00 -36.87 4.20
N ILE A 18 11.34 -35.63 3.82
CA ILE A 18 11.63 -34.55 4.78
C ILE A 18 10.37 -34.18 5.57
N GLU A 19 9.23 -34.02 4.93
CA GLU A 19 7.96 -33.72 5.58
C GLU A 19 7.50 -34.83 6.52
N MET A 20 7.64 -36.09 6.13
CA MET A 20 7.35 -37.23 7.00
C MET A 20 8.29 -37.30 8.21
N ALA A 21 9.57 -37.04 8.04
CA ALA A 21 10.54 -36.99 9.13
C ALA A 21 10.23 -35.88 10.14
N ALA A 22 9.85 -34.69 9.69
CA ALA A 22 9.45 -33.56 10.53
C ALA A 22 8.19 -33.89 11.35
N LEU A 23 7.18 -34.55 10.73
CA LEU A 23 5.96 -34.98 11.41
C LEU A 23 6.25 -36.02 12.49
N LEU A 24 7.17 -36.97 12.22
CA LEU A 24 7.56 -38.01 13.17
C LEU A 24 8.26 -37.40 14.41
N ILE A 25 9.13 -36.43 14.19
CA ILE A 25 9.81 -35.69 15.28
C ILE A 25 8.78 -34.92 16.14
N ALA A 26 7.82 -34.24 15.52
CA ALA A 26 6.75 -33.56 16.25
C ALA A 26 5.91 -34.50 17.13
N ILE A 27 5.58 -35.69 16.61
CA ILE A 27 4.86 -36.73 17.39
C ILE A 27 5.70 -37.22 18.57
N ILE A 28 6.99 -37.45 18.38
CA ILE A 28 7.88 -37.93 19.46
C ILE A 28 8.00 -36.85 20.55
N VAL A 29 8.14 -35.57 20.19
CA VAL A 29 8.19 -34.47 21.15
C VAL A 29 6.89 -34.37 21.94
N LEU A 30 5.74 -34.52 21.29
CA LEU A 30 4.43 -34.51 21.94
C LEU A 30 4.27 -35.69 22.92
N LEU A 31 4.71 -36.90 22.55
CA LEU A 31 4.68 -38.09 23.43
C LEU A 31 5.60 -37.94 24.65
N VAL A 32 6.77 -37.31 24.50
CA VAL A 32 7.68 -37.01 25.62
C VAL A 32 7.06 -35.98 26.58
N LEU A 33 6.39 -34.94 26.04
CA LEU A 33 5.69 -33.96 26.86
C LEU A 33 4.51 -34.58 27.65
N ILE A 34 3.72 -35.45 27.02
CA ILE A 34 2.63 -36.19 27.68
C ILE A 34 3.16 -37.15 28.72
N GLY A 35 4.29 -37.85 28.45
CA GLY A 35 4.94 -38.78 29.37
C GLY A 35 5.46 -38.11 30.63
N ASN A 36 5.94 -36.87 30.53
CA ASN A 36 6.44 -36.09 31.69
C ASN A 36 5.33 -35.56 32.61
N VAL A 37 4.09 -35.41 32.11
CA VAL A 37 2.95 -34.96 32.93
C VAL A 37 2.41 -36.09 33.84
N ASN A 38 2.64 -37.36 33.48
CA ASN A 38 2.11 -38.54 34.22
C ASN A 38 3.04 -39.13 35.29
N SER A 39 4.21 -38.50 35.61
CA SER A 39 5.21 -39.04 36.53
C SER A 39 5.26 -38.28 37.87
N SER A 40 4.17 -37.69 38.34
CA SER A 40 4.12 -37.14 39.72
C SER A 40 3.72 -38.25 40.69
N PRO A 41 4.46 -38.48 41.81
CA PRO A 41 4.10 -39.46 42.81
C PRO A 41 2.81 -39.08 43.52
N ARG A 42 1.98 -40.07 43.76
CA ARG A 42 0.71 -39.96 44.51
C ARG A 42 1.05 -39.70 45.98
N PRO A 43 0.48 -38.65 46.65
CA PRO A 43 0.69 -38.44 48.07
C PRO A 43 0.00 -39.51 48.89
N THR A 44 0.73 -40.08 49.88
CA THR A 44 0.14 -40.93 50.92
C THR A 44 -0.62 -40.06 51.91
N GLN A 45 -1.80 -40.50 52.21
CA GLN A 45 -2.76 -39.90 53.14
C GLN A 45 -2.13 -39.94 54.54
N ASP A 46 -1.98 -38.79 55.21
CA ASP A 46 -1.95 -38.52 56.66
C ASP A 46 -0.95 -37.37 56.99
N ASP A 47 -1.26 -36.13 56.52
CA ASP A 47 -0.71 -34.91 57.17
C ASP A 47 -1.78 -33.80 57.20
N PRO A 48 -1.80 -32.94 58.25
CA PRO A 48 -2.83 -31.91 58.39
C PRO A 48 -2.76 -30.88 57.29
N ILE A 49 -3.93 -30.53 56.75
CA ILE A 49 -4.10 -29.51 55.69
C ILE A 49 -3.64 -28.15 56.23
N GLU A 50 -2.44 -27.74 55.90
CA GLU A 50 -2.03 -26.35 55.95
C GLU A 50 -2.73 -25.66 54.73
N THR A 51 -3.68 -24.80 55.01
CA THR A 51 -4.30 -23.91 54.00
C THR A 51 -3.26 -22.88 53.58
N THR A 52 -2.39 -23.24 52.65
CA THR A 52 -1.60 -22.23 51.92
C THR A 52 -2.53 -21.48 51.00
N ASP A 53 -2.72 -20.21 51.30
CA ASP A 53 -3.37 -19.22 50.40
C ASP A 53 -2.65 -19.19 49.07
N ASN A 54 -3.19 -19.95 48.10
CA ASN A 54 -2.59 -20.08 46.77
C ASN A 54 -3.15 -18.97 45.84
N THR A 55 -3.08 -17.72 46.33
CA THR A 55 -3.24 -16.56 45.48
C THR A 55 -2.02 -16.50 44.58
N LEU A 56 -2.21 -16.95 43.32
CA LEU A 56 -1.25 -16.65 42.26
C LEU A 56 -1.00 -15.14 42.28
N PRO A 57 0.27 -14.69 42.23
CA PRO A 57 0.54 -13.25 42.14
C PRO A 57 -0.24 -12.67 40.97
N PRO A 58 -0.78 -11.45 41.10
CA PRO A 58 -1.47 -10.81 40.00
C PRO A 58 -0.59 -10.86 38.76
N VAL A 59 -1.13 -11.37 37.67
CA VAL A 59 -0.45 -11.26 36.37
C VAL A 59 -0.32 -9.77 36.10
N GLU A 60 0.89 -9.23 36.26
CA GLU A 60 1.18 -7.86 35.83
C GLU A 60 0.92 -7.79 34.34
N THR A 61 -0.22 -7.23 33.98
CA THR A 61 -0.52 -6.89 32.58
C THR A 61 0.41 -5.76 32.21
N VAL A 62 1.52 -6.06 31.51
CA VAL A 62 2.36 -5.05 30.92
C VAL A 62 1.45 -4.23 29.99
N PRO A 63 1.40 -2.89 30.14
CA PRO A 63 0.59 -2.06 29.26
C PRO A 63 0.97 -2.31 27.81
N VAL A 64 -0.02 -2.59 26.96
CA VAL A 64 0.22 -2.76 25.51
C VAL A 64 0.61 -1.39 24.97
N ASP A 65 1.79 -1.30 24.35
CA ASP A 65 2.23 -0.08 23.69
C ASP A 65 1.39 0.13 22.43
N THR A 66 0.50 1.14 22.47
CA THR A 66 -0.40 1.51 21.37
C THR A 66 0.16 2.64 20.49
N SER A 67 1.43 3.02 20.69
CA SER A 67 2.12 3.94 19.78
C SER A 67 2.29 3.30 18.39
N PRO A 68 2.45 4.10 17.33
CA PRO A 68 2.73 3.56 15.99
C PRO A 68 3.90 2.57 15.97
N GLU A 69 5.00 2.89 16.67
CA GLU A 69 6.15 1.98 16.78
C GLU A 69 5.78 0.71 17.56
N GLY A 70 5.04 0.81 18.68
CA GLY A 70 4.61 -0.34 19.46
C GLY A 70 3.71 -1.29 18.65
N ILE A 71 2.79 -0.74 17.86
CA ILE A 71 1.93 -1.50 16.94
C ILE A 71 2.79 -2.19 15.85
N PHE A 72 3.73 -1.45 15.24
CA PHE A 72 4.64 -2.01 14.24
C PHE A 72 5.45 -3.18 14.80
N GLN A 73 6.06 -3.01 15.96
CA GLN A 73 6.84 -4.05 16.63
C GLN A 73 5.98 -5.27 17.04
N ALA A 74 4.73 -5.06 17.46
CA ALA A 74 3.80 -6.13 17.76
C ALA A 74 3.47 -6.94 16.51
N PHE A 75 3.17 -6.27 15.39
CA PHE A 75 2.90 -6.89 14.10
C PHE A 75 4.10 -7.73 13.60
N LEU A 76 5.32 -7.19 13.67
CA LEU A 76 6.52 -7.93 13.30
C LEU A 76 6.67 -9.23 14.09
N ARG A 77 6.44 -9.18 15.41
CA ARG A 77 6.51 -10.39 16.26
C ARG A 77 5.42 -11.39 15.94
N GLU A 78 4.19 -10.94 15.73
CA GLU A 78 3.04 -11.79 15.44
C GLU A 78 3.21 -12.57 14.14
N HIS A 79 3.76 -11.92 13.12
CA HIS A 79 3.93 -12.51 11.79
C HIS A 79 5.35 -13.05 11.52
N ASN A 80 6.23 -13.06 12.54
CA ASN A 80 7.63 -13.48 12.40
C ASN A 80 8.37 -12.72 11.29
N LEU A 81 8.13 -11.41 11.20
CA LEU A 81 8.75 -10.47 10.26
C LEU A 81 9.83 -9.65 10.95
N THR A 82 10.62 -8.95 10.13
CA THR A 82 11.65 -8.01 10.54
C THR A 82 11.50 -6.67 9.80
N LYS A 83 12.24 -5.65 10.21
CA LYS A 83 12.26 -4.37 9.45
C LYS A 83 12.84 -4.54 8.04
N ASP A 84 13.66 -5.56 7.80
CA ASP A 84 14.26 -5.84 6.48
C ASP A 84 13.24 -6.35 5.46
N ASP A 85 12.03 -6.75 5.91
CA ASP A 85 10.92 -7.12 5.01
C ASP A 85 10.21 -5.90 4.40
N TYR A 86 10.59 -4.68 4.81
CA TYR A 86 10.07 -3.40 4.33
C TYR A 86 11.18 -2.55 3.72
N THR A 87 10.83 -1.67 2.78
CA THR A 87 11.78 -0.65 2.32
C THR A 87 11.93 0.47 3.36
N GLU A 88 13.06 1.19 3.32
CA GLU A 88 13.28 2.35 4.20
C GLU A 88 12.14 3.39 4.05
N THR A 89 11.73 3.67 2.83
CA THR A 89 10.60 4.57 2.54
C THR A 89 9.30 4.11 3.20
N MET A 90 9.00 2.80 3.20
CA MET A 90 7.80 2.29 3.87
C MET A 90 7.84 2.51 5.38
N ILE A 91 9.00 2.36 6.00
CA ILE A 91 9.18 2.58 7.44
C ILE A 91 8.98 4.06 7.78
N GLU A 92 9.54 4.96 6.95
CA GLU A 92 9.35 6.41 7.08
C GLU A 92 7.88 6.79 6.89
N ASP A 93 7.23 6.30 5.83
CA ASP A 93 5.83 6.58 5.53
C ASP A 93 4.89 6.03 6.61
N TYR A 94 5.18 4.86 7.18
CA TYR A 94 4.44 4.32 8.31
C TYR A 94 4.43 5.27 9.51
N ALA A 95 5.57 5.87 9.81
CA ALA A 95 5.69 6.82 10.91
C ALA A 95 4.90 8.12 10.63
N LEU A 96 4.98 8.64 9.40
CA LEU A 96 4.50 9.96 9.02
C LEU A 96 3.03 9.97 8.60
N TYR A 97 2.52 8.90 7.94
CA TYR A 97 1.21 8.88 7.30
C TYR A 97 0.26 7.82 7.89
N PRO A 98 -0.56 8.21 8.87
CA PRO A 98 -1.48 7.27 9.54
C PRO A 98 -2.41 6.53 8.59
N GLU A 99 -2.81 7.16 7.49
CA GLU A 99 -3.75 6.59 6.51
C GLU A 99 -3.16 5.41 5.72
N ALA A 100 -1.82 5.35 5.57
CA ALA A 100 -1.13 4.28 4.83
C ALA A 100 -0.64 3.12 5.73
N ARG A 101 -0.78 3.23 7.06
CA ARG A 101 -0.18 2.27 8.01
C ARG A 101 -0.64 0.84 7.81
N GLU A 102 -1.93 0.62 7.63
CA GLU A 102 -2.49 -0.72 7.44
C GLU A 102 -1.92 -1.38 6.17
N PHE A 103 -1.91 -0.64 5.07
CA PHE A 103 -1.31 -1.08 3.82
C PHE A 103 0.17 -1.45 3.99
N ILE A 104 0.95 -0.57 4.67
CA ILE A 104 2.38 -0.80 4.87
C ILE A 104 2.62 -2.01 5.77
N LEU A 105 1.89 -2.17 6.89
CA LEU A 105 1.99 -3.35 7.75
C LEU A 105 1.79 -4.65 6.97
N ASN A 106 0.76 -4.68 6.13
CA ASN A 106 0.38 -5.88 5.38
C ASN A 106 1.29 -6.15 4.16
N TYR A 107 2.14 -5.20 3.75
CA TYR A 107 2.96 -5.33 2.55
C TYR A 107 3.72 -6.67 2.43
N PRO A 108 4.46 -7.15 3.45
CA PRO A 108 5.17 -8.42 3.30
C PRO A 108 4.26 -9.63 3.14
N LEU A 109 3.01 -9.54 3.61
CA LEU A 109 2.02 -10.61 3.57
C LEU A 109 1.20 -10.60 2.28
N GLU A 110 1.12 -9.46 1.61
CA GLU A 110 0.21 -9.22 0.48
C GLU A 110 0.93 -9.04 -0.86
N LYS A 111 2.19 -8.58 -0.87
CA LYS A 111 2.93 -8.19 -2.10
C LYS A 111 3.04 -9.28 -3.16
N ASP A 112 3.03 -10.56 -2.75
CA ASP A 112 3.18 -11.71 -3.64
C ASP A 112 1.83 -12.40 -3.93
N LYS A 113 0.71 -11.82 -3.47
CA LYS A 113 -0.63 -12.33 -3.74
C LYS A 113 -1.21 -11.70 -5.01
N GLU A 114 -2.15 -12.41 -5.62
CA GLU A 114 -2.94 -11.88 -6.72
C GLU A 114 -4.05 -10.98 -6.18
N HIS A 115 -4.10 -9.72 -6.64
CA HIS A 115 -5.13 -8.74 -6.34
C HIS A 115 -5.96 -8.47 -7.59
N THR A 116 -7.26 -8.27 -7.43
CA THR A 116 -8.15 -7.94 -8.54
C THR A 116 -8.48 -6.45 -8.51
N PRO A 117 -7.86 -5.64 -9.37
CA PRO A 117 -8.17 -4.23 -9.47
C PRO A 117 -9.63 -4.03 -9.92
N ASP A 118 -10.41 -3.27 -9.14
CA ASP A 118 -11.79 -2.95 -9.46
C ASP A 118 -12.14 -1.52 -9.02
N ILE A 119 -12.67 -0.74 -9.96
CA ILE A 119 -13.17 0.63 -9.73
C ILE A 119 -14.64 0.78 -10.14
N SER A 120 -15.36 -0.32 -10.38
CA SER A 120 -16.78 -0.32 -10.81
C SER A 120 -17.71 0.32 -9.76
N TRP A 121 -17.29 0.38 -8.50
CA TRP A 121 -18.01 1.03 -7.40
C TRP A 121 -17.93 2.56 -7.44
N ALA A 122 -17.00 3.12 -8.20
CA ALA A 122 -16.75 4.56 -8.19
C ALA A 122 -17.86 5.32 -8.94
N ASP A 123 -18.32 6.40 -8.34
CA ASP A 123 -19.32 7.29 -8.94
C ASP A 123 -18.65 8.56 -9.47
N ARG A 124 -18.75 8.78 -10.77
CA ARG A 124 -18.26 9.97 -11.46
C ARG A 124 -19.33 11.05 -11.69
N SER A 125 -20.57 10.80 -11.30
CA SER A 125 -21.67 11.77 -11.50
C SER A 125 -21.47 13.05 -10.67
N ASN A 126 -20.73 12.96 -9.58
CA ASN A 126 -20.44 14.06 -8.67
C ASN A 126 -19.04 14.68 -8.88
N GLY A 127 -18.36 14.34 -9.97
CA GLY A 127 -17.02 14.84 -10.31
C GLY A 127 -15.98 13.72 -10.37
N VAL A 128 -14.71 14.10 -10.34
CA VAL A 128 -13.59 13.15 -10.36
C VAL A 128 -13.57 12.36 -9.05
N PRO A 129 -13.71 11.01 -9.08
CA PRO A 129 -13.64 10.20 -7.87
C PRO A 129 -12.23 10.23 -7.25
N LEU A 130 -12.16 10.04 -5.95
CA LEU A 130 -10.88 9.89 -5.24
C LEU A 130 -10.49 8.41 -5.19
N PHE A 131 -9.32 8.08 -5.70
CA PHE A 131 -8.67 6.78 -5.52
C PHE A 131 -7.43 6.95 -4.63
N MET A 132 -7.32 6.10 -3.61
CA MET A 132 -6.11 6.08 -2.78
C MET A 132 -5.09 5.17 -3.43
N GLN A 133 -3.84 5.62 -3.59
CA GLN A 133 -2.79 4.82 -4.23
C GLN A 133 -2.45 3.55 -3.44
N PHE A 134 -2.66 3.57 -2.11
CA PHE A 134 -2.43 2.44 -1.20
C PHE A 134 -3.68 1.58 -0.95
N ASP A 135 -4.73 1.68 -1.78
CA ASP A 135 -5.84 0.72 -1.73
C ASP A 135 -5.33 -0.68 -2.10
N GLU A 136 -5.62 -1.69 -1.27
CA GLU A 136 -5.08 -3.05 -1.42
C GLU A 136 -5.42 -3.70 -2.76
N ARG A 137 -6.49 -3.28 -3.43
CA ARG A 137 -6.89 -3.79 -4.74
C ARG A 137 -5.86 -3.53 -5.85
N TRP A 138 -5.00 -2.52 -5.68
CA TRP A 138 -3.97 -2.15 -6.66
C TRP A 138 -2.67 -1.65 -6.05
N GLY A 139 -2.64 -1.34 -4.76
CA GLY A 139 -1.48 -0.74 -4.11
C GLY A 139 -0.25 -1.63 -4.10
N TYR A 140 -0.42 -2.97 -4.18
CA TYR A 140 0.67 -3.93 -4.24
C TYR A 140 1.20 -4.19 -5.67
N THR A 141 0.60 -3.58 -6.70
CA THR A 141 1.13 -3.62 -8.07
C THR A 141 2.54 -3.04 -8.10
N GLU A 142 3.49 -3.76 -8.70
CA GLU A 142 4.87 -3.29 -8.87
C GLU A 142 4.90 -1.95 -9.61
N TYR A 143 5.61 -0.97 -9.06
CA TYR A 143 5.79 0.33 -9.69
C TYR A 143 7.08 1.01 -9.23
N GLY A 144 7.91 1.40 -10.18
CA GLY A 144 9.22 1.99 -9.90
C GLY A 144 10.16 0.98 -9.24
N PHE A 145 10.67 1.32 -8.06
CA PHE A 145 11.53 0.44 -7.25
C PHE A 145 10.81 -0.22 -6.08
N THR A 146 9.50 -0.06 -6.00
CA THR A 146 8.64 -0.55 -4.92
C THR A 146 7.27 -0.94 -5.48
N VAL A 147 6.20 -0.51 -4.86
CA VAL A 147 4.82 -0.78 -5.27
C VAL A 147 4.00 0.51 -5.40
N GLY A 148 2.89 0.41 -6.08
CA GLY A 148 1.99 1.52 -6.35
C GLY A 148 1.54 2.28 -5.12
N GLY A 149 1.28 1.58 -4.02
CA GLY A 149 0.89 2.18 -2.75
C GLY A 149 1.90 3.18 -2.19
N ILE A 150 3.17 3.06 -2.58
CA ILE A 150 4.26 3.96 -2.15
C ILE A 150 4.61 4.98 -3.25
N SER A 151 4.77 4.54 -4.50
CA SER A 151 5.30 5.38 -5.60
C SER A 151 4.27 5.76 -6.66
N GLY A 152 3.03 5.25 -6.58
CA GLY A 152 2.03 5.28 -7.64
C GLY A 152 1.15 6.55 -7.70
N CYS A 153 1.52 7.66 -7.08
CA CYS A 153 0.69 8.87 -7.07
C CYS A 153 0.33 9.37 -8.48
N GLY A 154 1.30 9.38 -9.40
CA GLY A 154 1.08 9.81 -10.79
C GLY A 154 0.08 8.92 -11.55
N PRO A 155 0.32 7.60 -11.68
CA PRO A 155 -0.63 6.68 -12.29
C PRO A 155 -2.03 6.71 -11.65
N THR A 156 -2.12 6.80 -10.32
CA THR A 156 -3.42 6.91 -9.63
C THR A 156 -4.14 8.21 -9.99
N CYS A 157 -3.42 9.35 -10.10
CA CYS A 157 -4.00 10.59 -10.60
C CYS A 157 -4.53 10.45 -12.04
N LEU A 158 -3.76 9.79 -12.92
CA LEU A 158 -4.19 9.57 -14.31
C LEU A 158 -5.41 8.63 -14.37
N SER A 159 -5.46 7.60 -13.54
CA SER A 159 -6.61 6.70 -13.40
C SER A 159 -7.90 7.46 -13.02
N MET A 160 -7.83 8.30 -11.95
CA MET A 160 -8.96 9.13 -11.53
C MET A 160 -9.51 9.99 -12.68
N VAL A 161 -8.60 10.63 -13.43
CA VAL A 161 -8.97 11.52 -14.56
C VAL A 161 -9.52 10.70 -15.72
N ALA A 162 -8.88 9.60 -16.12
CA ALA A 162 -9.30 8.76 -17.24
C ALA A 162 -10.69 8.15 -16.99
N TYR A 163 -10.92 7.60 -15.81
CA TYR A 163 -12.23 7.08 -15.42
C TYR A 163 -13.29 8.18 -15.40
N TYR A 164 -13.01 9.35 -14.84
CA TYR A 164 -13.94 10.47 -14.84
C TYR A 164 -14.38 10.86 -16.27
N LEU A 165 -13.43 10.94 -17.18
CA LEU A 165 -13.68 11.37 -18.55
C LEU A 165 -14.43 10.33 -19.39
N THR A 166 -14.15 9.03 -19.20
CA THR A 166 -14.66 7.96 -20.06
C THR A 166 -15.76 7.12 -19.42
N GLY A 167 -15.68 6.87 -18.11
CA GLY A 167 -16.46 5.88 -17.40
C GLY A 167 -16.00 4.45 -17.63
N ASP A 168 -14.83 4.29 -18.26
CA ASP A 168 -14.25 2.98 -18.53
C ASP A 168 -13.57 2.46 -17.26
N THR A 169 -14.03 1.33 -16.75
CA THR A 169 -13.55 0.68 -15.54
C THR A 169 -12.21 -0.05 -15.71
N ASP A 170 -11.72 -0.18 -16.94
CA ASP A 170 -10.42 -0.76 -17.22
C ASP A 170 -9.27 0.20 -16.84
N TYR A 171 -9.55 1.51 -16.78
CA TYR A 171 -8.57 2.51 -16.33
C TYR A 171 -8.32 2.48 -14.82
N THR A 172 -8.04 1.30 -14.26
CA THR A 172 -7.68 1.16 -12.84
C THR A 172 -6.32 1.77 -12.53
N PRO A 173 -6.01 2.11 -11.27
CA PRO A 173 -4.66 2.53 -10.89
C PRO A 173 -3.59 1.47 -11.24
N ALA A 174 -3.87 0.17 -11.10
CA ALA A 174 -2.97 -0.91 -11.50
C ALA A 174 -2.65 -0.85 -13.01
N TYR A 175 -3.68 -0.78 -13.85
CA TYR A 175 -3.50 -0.62 -15.31
C TYR A 175 -2.62 0.60 -15.64
N MET A 176 -2.84 1.73 -14.96
CA MET A 176 -2.05 2.94 -15.21
C MET A 176 -0.60 2.81 -14.72
N MET A 177 -0.32 2.01 -13.70
CA MET A 177 1.04 1.69 -13.25
C MET A 177 1.76 0.83 -14.27
N GLU A 178 1.11 -0.22 -14.76
CA GLU A 178 1.62 -1.08 -15.84
C GLU A 178 1.88 -0.26 -17.11
N PHE A 179 0.90 0.50 -17.57
CA PHE A 179 1.02 1.40 -18.72
C PHE A 179 2.20 2.38 -18.56
N ALA A 180 2.32 3.03 -17.40
CA ALA A 180 3.40 3.99 -17.17
C ALA A 180 4.78 3.32 -17.18
N THR A 181 4.87 2.08 -16.76
CA THR A 181 6.11 1.28 -16.79
C THR A 181 6.45 0.88 -18.21
N GLU A 182 5.50 0.32 -18.96
CA GLU A 182 5.69 -0.16 -20.34
C GLU A 182 5.98 0.96 -21.32
N ASP A 183 5.30 2.12 -21.17
CA ASP A 183 5.48 3.30 -22.06
C ASP A 183 6.67 4.20 -21.62
N GLY A 184 7.44 3.77 -20.60
CA GLY A 184 8.71 4.41 -20.21
C GLY A 184 8.53 5.71 -19.42
N HIS A 185 7.51 5.80 -18.60
CA HIS A 185 7.22 6.98 -17.75
C HIS A 185 7.67 6.85 -16.30
N VAL A 186 8.40 5.80 -15.96
CA VAL A 186 9.08 5.64 -14.67
C VAL A 186 10.47 6.27 -14.74
N GLY A 187 10.79 7.12 -13.77
CA GLY A 187 12.09 7.79 -13.68
C GLY A 187 13.19 6.91 -13.10
N GLN A 188 14.43 7.33 -13.25
CA GLN A 188 15.60 6.64 -12.70
C GLN A 188 15.61 6.56 -11.16
N ASN A 189 14.78 7.36 -10.50
CA ASN A 189 14.56 7.34 -9.05
C ASN A 189 13.33 6.51 -8.63
N GLY A 190 12.71 5.77 -9.57
CA GLY A 190 11.51 4.98 -9.33
C GLY A 190 10.19 5.78 -9.30
N GLY A 191 10.25 7.10 -9.35
CA GLY A 191 9.04 7.94 -9.36
C GLY A 191 8.49 8.18 -10.76
N THR A 192 7.27 8.72 -10.84
CA THR A 192 6.62 9.06 -12.11
C THR A 192 7.25 10.28 -12.79
N GLN A 193 7.55 10.17 -14.06
CA GLN A 193 8.00 11.30 -14.88
C GLN A 193 6.81 12.15 -15.36
N TRP A 194 7.04 13.44 -15.58
CA TRP A 194 6.08 14.35 -16.18
C TRP A 194 5.58 13.91 -17.56
N THR A 195 6.36 13.07 -18.25
CA THR A 195 5.98 12.50 -19.54
C THR A 195 4.74 11.62 -19.48
N LEU A 196 4.39 11.05 -18.34
CA LEU A 196 3.13 10.32 -18.17
C LEU A 196 1.93 11.20 -18.53
N PHE A 197 1.95 12.47 -18.12
CA PHE A 197 0.84 13.40 -18.40
C PHE A 197 1.00 14.08 -19.76
N SER A 198 2.22 14.52 -20.13
CA SER A 198 2.44 15.27 -21.37
C SER A 198 2.42 14.40 -22.64
N LYS A 199 2.76 13.11 -22.54
CA LYS A 199 2.81 12.13 -23.64
C LYS A 199 1.90 10.94 -23.39
N GLY A 200 2.06 10.23 -22.26
CA GLY A 200 1.31 9.02 -21.96
C GLY A 200 -0.19 9.23 -22.02
N ALA A 201 -0.73 10.28 -21.41
CA ALA A 201 -2.15 10.59 -21.51
C ALA A 201 -2.60 10.82 -22.96
N LYS A 202 -1.76 11.37 -23.84
CA LYS A 202 -2.06 11.49 -25.28
C LYS A 202 -2.03 10.14 -25.99
N ASN A 203 -1.12 9.24 -25.61
CA ASN A 203 -1.07 7.88 -26.16
C ASN A 203 -2.34 7.08 -25.78
N LEU A 204 -2.94 7.39 -24.63
CA LEU A 204 -4.27 6.86 -24.24
C LEU A 204 -5.45 7.57 -24.94
N GLY A 205 -5.20 8.52 -25.85
CA GLY A 205 -6.21 9.21 -26.64
C GLY A 205 -6.76 10.49 -26.02
N PHE A 206 -6.26 10.94 -24.87
CA PHE A 206 -6.73 12.18 -24.23
C PHE A 206 -6.11 13.43 -24.86
N LYS A 207 -6.83 14.55 -24.82
CA LYS A 207 -6.27 15.87 -25.09
C LYS A 207 -5.60 16.40 -23.84
N VAL A 208 -4.35 16.81 -23.97
CA VAL A 208 -3.55 17.36 -22.87
C VAL A 208 -3.08 18.77 -23.23
N GLU A 209 -3.30 19.69 -22.30
CA GLU A 209 -2.80 21.06 -22.37
C GLU A 209 -1.93 21.34 -21.12
N GLU A 210 -0.66 21.62 -21.36
CA GLU A 210 0.24 22.09 -20.31
C GLU A 210 -0.08 23.58 -20.05
N LEU A 211 -0.47 23.90 -18.82
CA LEU A 211 -0.93 25.23 -18.47
C LEU A 211 0.21 26.11 -17.92
N PRO A 212 0.20 27.40 -18.21
CA PRO A 212 1.03 28.34 -17.46
C PRO A 212 0.55 28.45 -16.01
N LEU A 213 1.45 28.72 -15.08
CA LEU A 213 1.13 28.93 -13.67
C LEU A 213 0.46 30.30 -13.49
N LEU A 214 -0.80 30.37 -13.86
CA LEU A 214 -1.65 31.56 -13.78
C LEU A 214 -3.03 31.17 -13.26
N GLU A 215 -3.49 31.83 -12.18
CA GLU A 215 -4.78 31.58 -11.54
C GLU A 215 -5.94 31.58 -12.53
N SER A 216 -6.02 32.63 -13.37
CA SER A 216 -7.11 32.79 -14.33
C SER A 216 -7.20 31.64 -15.34
N THR A 217 -6.06 31.08 -15.75
CA THR A 217 -6.00 29.95 -16.68
C THR A 217 -6.43 28.67 -15.99
N LEU A 218 -5.95 28.42 -14.79
CA LEU A 218 -6.32 27.26 -13.99
C LEU A 218 -7.81 27.27 -13.65
N VAL A 219 -8.31 28.36 -13.09
CA VAL A 219 -9.72 28.53 -12.71
C VAL A 219 -10.62 28.30 -13.91
N LYS A 220 -10.31 28.88 -15.07
CA LYS A 220 -11.07 28.69 -16.31
C LYS A 220 -11.20 27.22 -16.71
N ARG A 221 -10.18 26.37 -16.49
CA ARG A 221 -10.26 24.94 -16.80
C ARG A 221 -11.15 24.21 -15.79
N LEU A 222 -10.99 24.50 -14.51
CA LEU A 222 -11.78 23.89 -13.44
C LEU A 222 -13.28 24.26 -13.55
N GLU A 223 -13.61 25.50 -13.89
CA GLU A 223 -14.98 25.93 -14.14
C GLU A 223 -15.63 25.26 -15.37
N GLN A 224 -14.82 24.80 -16.31
CA GLN A 224 -15.25 23.98 -17.46
C GLN A 224 -15.41 22.50 -17.11
N GLY A 225 -15.19 22.09 -15.86
CA GLY A 225 -15.21 20.69 -15.45
C GLY A 225 -14.01 19.89 -15.97
N ILE A 226 -12.93 20.58 -16.39
CA ILE A 226 -11.70 19.94 -16.87
C ILE A 226 -10.76 19.76 -15.70
N PRO A 227 -10.45 18.52 -15.27
CA PRO A 227 -9.50 18.26 -14.21
C PRO A 227 -8.09 18.66 -14.61
N VAL A 228 -7.30 19.09 -13.63
CA VAL A 228 -5.91 19.50 -13.82
C VAL A 228 -5.02 18.67 -12.90
N VAL A 229 -4.17 17.82 -13.45
CA VAL A 229 -3.13 17.16 -12.68
C VAL A 229 -2.01 18.15 -12.43
N ILE A 230 -1.53 18.22 -11.21
CA ILE A 230 -0.38 19.06 -10.85
C ILE A 230 0.73 18.19 -10.25
N SER A 231 1.97 18.54 -10.60
CA SER A 231 3.16 18.11 -9.86
C SER A 231 3.47 19.17 -8.81
N VAL A 232 3.68 18.72 -7.57
CA VAL A 232 4.02 19.58 -6.44
C VAL A 232 5.35 19.21 -5.82
N GLY A 233 6.05 20.20 -5.29
CA GLY A 233 7.21 20.05 -4.43
C GLY A 233 6.85 20.25 -2.95
N PRO A 234 7.86 20.49 -2.08
CA PRO A 234 7.64 20.67 -0.65
C PRO A 234 6.54 21.65 -0.31
N GLY A 235 5.62 21.25 0.57
CA GLY A 235 4.45 22.03 0.97
C GLY A 235 3.41 21.18 1.71
N ASP A 236 2.14 21.46 1.44
CA ASP A 236 1.00 20.83 2.13
C ASP A 236 0.86 19.32 1.84
N PHE A 237 1.35 18.85 0.69
CA PHE A 237 1.12 17.50 0.19
C PHE A 237 2.33 16.58 0.34
N THR A 238 3.55 17.13 0.43
CA THR A 238 4.78 16.33 0.41
C THR A 238 5.98 17.15 0.90
N GLN A 239 7.03 16.46 1.34
CA GLN A 239 8.34 17.07 1.59
C GLN A 239 9.29 16.92 0.39
N ASN A 240 8.98 16.06 -0.57
CA ASN A 240 9.82 15.76 -1.74
C ASN A 240 9.12 16.17 -3.04
N GLY A 241 8.38 15.25 -3.64
CA GLY A 241 7.59 15.43 -4.85
C GLY A 241 6.34 14.56 -4.83
N HIS A 242 5.25 15.06 -5.41
CA HIS A 242 3.97 14.36 -5.41
C HIS A 242 3.13 14.82 -6.59
N TYR A 243 2.07 14.06 -6.88
CA TYR A 243 1.04 14.42 -7.84
C TYR A 243 -0.33 14.39 -7.19
N VAL A 244 -1.14 15.40 -7.47
CA VAL A 244 -2.53 15.50 -7.04
C VAL A 244 -3.40 15.99 -8.20
N VAL A 245 -4.71 15.82 -8.11
CA VAL A 245 -5.65 16.28 -9.13
C VAL A 245 -6.48 17.44 -8.58
N LEU A 246 -6.47 18.58 -9.25
CA LEU A 246 -7.39 19.67 -8.99
C LEU A 246 -8.72 19.34 -9.72
N VAL A 247 -9.80 19.21 -8.96
CA VAL A 247 -11.06 18.63 -9.44
C VAL A 247 -12.24 19.59 -9.48
N GLY A 248 -12.08 20.79 -8.95
CA GLY A 248 -13.13 21.80 -8.96
C GLY A 248 -12.69 23.13 -8.40
N TYR A 249 -13.48 24.18 -8.74
CA TYR A 249 -13.31 25.53 -8.22
C TYR A 249 -14.67 26.12 -7.87
N LYS A 250 -14.79 26.66 -6.67
CA LYS A 250 -15.99 27.35 -6.21
C LYS A 250 -15.64 28.39 -5.15
N ASP A 251 -16.21 29.59 -5.26
CA ASP A 251 -16.11 30.68 -4.26
C ASP A 251 -14.65 30.98 -3.83
N GLY A 252 -13.71 31.01 -4.80
CA GLY A 252 -12.29 31.27 -4.55
C GLY A 252 -11.51 30.06 -3.99
N LYS A 253 -12.15 28.89 -3.92
CA LYS A 253 -11.55 27.67 -3.37
C LYS A 253 -11.42 26.58 -4.44
N ILE A 254 -10.32 25.85 -4.38
CA ILE A 254 -9.98 24.74 -5.25
C ILE A 254 -10.11 23.45 -4.44
N LYS A 255 -10.87 22.50 -4.98
CA LYS A 255 -10.94 21.14 -4.45
C LYS A 255 -9.85 20.28 -5.05
N VAL A 256 -9.21 19.46 -4.20
CA VAL A 256 -8.08 18.60 -4.57
C VAL A 256 -8.44 17.14 -4.27
N ASN A 257 -8.05 16.23 -5.16
CA ASN A 257 -7.95 14.81 -4.86
C ASN A 257 -6.47 14.46 -4.70
N ASP A 258 -6.08 14.12 -3.48
CA ASP A 258 -4.74 13.66 -3.12
C ASP A 258 -4.76 12.13 -2.99
N PRO A 259 -4.07 11.38 -3.87
CA PRO A 259 -4.09 9.92 -3.83
C PRO A 259 -3.41 9.32 -2.59
N PHE A 260 -2.72 10.13 -1.79
CA PHE A 260 -2.03 9.67 -0.59
C PHE A 260 -2.67 10.16 0.72
N SER A 261 -3.63 11.10 0.67
CA SER A 261 -4.29 11.61 1.87
C SER A 261 -5.75 11.99 1.64
N LYS A 262 -6.66 11.27 2.30
CA LYS A 262 -8.07 11.64 2.38
C LYS A 262 -8.22 12.98 3.11
N ALA A 263 -7.45 13.18 4.18
CA ALA A 263 -7.48 14.40 4.97
C ALA A 263 -7.11 15.64 4.14
N ASN A 264 -6.18 15.53 3.19
CA ASN A 264 -5.90 16.64 2.25
C ASN A 264 -7.03 16.81 1.23
N SER A 265 -7.64 15.71 0.77
CA SER A 265 -8.75 15.73 -0.19
C SER A 265 -10.05 16.30 0.39
N GLU A 266 -10.20 16.30 1.72
CA GLU A 266 -11.33 16.93 2.43
C GLU A 266 -11.20 18.44 2.60
N LYS A 267 -9.98 18.98 2.42
CA LYS A 267 -9.71 20.40 2.51
C LYS A 267 -10.01 21.13 1.21
N GLU A 268 -10.19 22.42 1.32
CA GLU A 268 -10.26 23.33 0.18
C GLU A 268 -9.09 24.32 0.25
N TYR A 269 -8.51 24.62 -0.90
CA TYR A 269 -7.30 25.42 -1.00
C TYR A 269 -7.57 26.71 -1.80
N THR A 270 -6.89 27.79 -1.48
CA THR A 270 -6.81 28.96 -2.37
C THR A 270 -5.69 28.76 -3.39
N TYR A 271 -5.77 29.46 -4.51
CA TYR A 271 -4.65 29.47 -5.48
C TYR A 271 -3.33 29.91 -4.82
N ALA A 272 -3.37 30.95 -4.00
CA ALA A 272 -2.20 31.47 -3.30
C ALA A 272 -1.53 30.46 -2.33
N GLN A 273 -2.29 29.49 -1.80
CA GLN A 273 -1.72 28.37 -1.03
C GLN A 273 -1.05 27.33 -1.93
N LEU A 274 -1.63 27.04 -3.10
CA LEU A 274 -1.12 26.04 -4.02
C LEU A 274 0.07 26.53 -4.85
N GLU A 275 0.03 27.75 -5.33
CA GLU A 275 1.00 28.32 -6.28
C GLU A 275 2.47 28.09 -5.90
N PRO A 276 2.92 28.34 -4.65
CA PRO A 276 4.35 28.20 -4.30
C PRO A 276 4.88 26.77 -4.41
N GLN A 277 4.00 25.77 -4.28
CA GLN A 277 4.36 24.36 -4.28
C GLN A 277 4.18 23.70 -5.66
N ILE A 278 3.43 24.30 -6.58
CA ILE A 278 3.22 23.77 -7.93
C ILE A 278 4.53 23.84 -8.75
N ARG A 279 4.82 22.73 -9.45
CA ARG A 279 5.97 22.61 -10.35
C ARG A 279 5.55 22.49 -11.81
N ASN A 280 4.42 21.87 -12.09
CA ASN A 280 3.81 21.83 -13.43
C ASN A 280 2.31 21.50 -13.34
N LEU A 281 1.55 21.78 -14.43
CA LEU A 281 0.10 21.63 -14.52
C LEU A 281 -0.28 21.05 -15.90
N TRP A 282 -1.16 20.02 -15.91
CA TRP A 282 -1.72 19.43 -17.13
C TRP A 282 -3.24 19.36 -17.03
N ALA A 283 -3.95 20.15 -17.85
CA ALA A 283 -5.38 19.98 -18.05
C ALA A 283 -5.62 18.82 -19.02
N ILE A 284 -6.43 17.85 -18.60
CA ILE A 284 -6.69 16.63 -19.38
C ILE A 284 -8.19 16.57 -19.69
N SER A 285 -8.53 16.33 -20.95
CA SER A 285 -9.91 16.29 -21.43
C SER A 285 -10.10 15.25 -22.53
N ASN A 286 -11.35 14.89 -22.83
CA ASN A 286 -11.66 14.07 -24.00
C ASN A 286 -11.27 14.81 -25.28
N PRO A 287 -10.82 14.08 -26.32
CA PRO A 287 -10.72 14.65 -27.67
C PRO A 287 -12.12 15.09 -28.12
N LYS A 288 -12.20 16.22 -28.81
CA LYS A 288 -13.48 16.70 -29.38
C LYS A 288 -13.87 15.83 -30.56
#